data_6ba954609fe0122f4dfe6d3c37d39cfd
#
_entry.id   6ba954609fe0122f4dfe6d3c37d39cfd
#
_cell.length_a   1.000
_cell.length_b   1.000
_cell.length_c   1.000
_cell.angle_alpha   90.00
_cell.angle_beta   90.00
_cell.angle_gamma   90.00
#
_symmetry.space_group_name_H-M   'P 1'
#
loop_
_entity.id
_entity.type
_entity.pdbx_description
1 polymer ?
#
loop_
_entity_poly.entity_id
_entity_poly.type
_entity_poly.pdbx_seq_one_letter_code
_entity_poly.pdbx_strand_id
1 'polypeptide(L)'
;MTTELRRVFDEDAERYDRARPGYPPQIFEDLAAAGAPPPARVLEIGLGTGKATVSLAERGYRITGIELGASLAAAAQRNLTDHPAVTIVTGSFEEWTLPEEPFDVVFAATSFHWIDPATRVSRSADALRIGGLLATVATHHIKGGTEVFFAAAQRLYERYDPRTPPNLRLEPARDIPHDDAEIAASDRFGPADFHRYEWDAAYTTSEYLDLLLTYSTTRSMPRPEQSALLDGIGRLIDEEHGGRIVKRYLSELRLARRIR
;
A
#
# COMPACT_ATOMS: atom_id res chain seq x y z
N MET A 1 -5.22 1.44 -15.85
CA MET A 1 -4.66 0.16 -15.37
C MET A 1 -5.81 -0.83 -15.27
N THR A 2 -5.66 -2.03 -15.83
CA THR A 2 -6.78 -2.95 -16.02
C THR A 2 -7.16 -3.69 -14.74
N THR A 3 -8.43 -4.05 -14.60
CA THR A 3 -9.00 -4.89 -13.51
C THR A 3 -8.22 -6.21 -13.30
N GLU A 4 -7.59 -6.72 -14.35
CA GLU A 4 -6.74 -7.92 -14.30
C GLU A 4 -5.53 -7.78 -13.37
N LEU A 5 -4.83 -6.62 -13.37
CA LEU A 5 -3.66 -6.41 -12.50
C LEU A 5 -4.03 -6.35 -11.02
N ARG A 6 -5.23 -5.90 -10.67
CA ARG A 6 -5.74 -5.91 -9.29
C ARG A 6 -5.91 -7.34 -8.75
N ARG A 7 -6.29 -8.30 -9.61
CA ARG A 7 -6.53 -9.70 -9.23
C ARG A 7 -5.25 -10.52 -9.09
N VAL A 8 -4.14 -10.08 -9.65
CA VAL A 8 -2.83 -10.77 -9.53
C VAL A 8 -2.38 -10.91 -8.08
N PHE A 9 -2.76 -9.98 -7.21
CA PHE A 9 -2.40 -10.05 -5.78
C PHE A 9 -3.13 -11.19 -5.04
N ASP A 10 -4.28 -11.62 -5.52
CA ASP A 10 -5.11 -12.65 -4.90
C ASP A 10 -4.57 -14.09 -5.08
N GLU A 11 -3.65 -14.30 -6.04
CA GLU A 11 -3.15 -15.63 -6.39
C GLU A 11 -2.25 -16.27 -5.32
N ASP A 12 -1.59 -15.46 -4.44
CA ASP A 12 -0.70 -15.94 -3.39
C ASP A 12 -0.78 -15.03 -2.16
N ALA A 13 -1.94 -15.05 -1.51
CA ALA A 13 -2.23 -14.22 -0.34
C ALA A 13 -1.31 -14.52 0.85
N GLU A 14 -0.85 -15.77 1.01
CA GLU A 14 0.06 -16.14 2.10
C GLU A 14 1.46 -15.55 1.92
N ARG A 15 2.00 -15.61 0.68
CA ARG A 15 3.27 -14.95 0.39
C ARG A 15 3.13 -13.44 0.53
N TYR A 16 2.04 -12.86 0.03
CA TYR A 16 1.76 -11.44 0.18
C TYR A 16 1.80 -11.03 1.65
N ASP A 17 1.13 -11.78 2.51
CA ASP A 17 1.08 -11.49 3.95
C ASP A 17 2.46 -11.58 4.61
N ARG A 18 3.25 -12.62 4.33
CA ARG A 18 4.57 -12.76 4.92
C ARG A 18 5.56 -11.70 4.43
N ALA A 19 5.55 -11.43 3.11
CA ALA A 19 6.62 -10.65 2.49
C ALA A 19 6.40 -9.14 2.52
N ARG A 20 5.14 -8.67 2.45
CA ARG A 20 4.87 -7.22 2.48
C ARG A 20 5.13 -6.64 3.86
N PRO A 21 5.88 -5.53 3.96
CA PRO A 21 6.09 -4.86 5.24
C PRO A 21 4.80 -4.24 5.76
N GLY A 22 4.76 -3.95 7.07
CA GLY A 22 3.73 -3.12 7.70
C GLY A 22 3.93 -1.64 7.45
N TYR A 23 3.35 -0.83 8.34
CA TYR A 23 3.36 0.62 8.25
C TYR A 23 3.93 1.24 9.53
N PRO A 24 4.63 2.39 9.44
CA PRO A 24 5.08 3.13 10.60
C PRO A 24 3.93 3.47 11.56
N PRO A 25 4.07 3.23 12.88
CA PRO A 25 3.02 3.49 13.86
C PRO A 25 2.54 4.95 13.89
N GLN A 26 3.42 5.89 13.57
CA GLN A 26 3.15 7.32 13.51
C GLN A 26 2.02 7.68 12.54
N ILE A 27 1.83 6.90 11.46
CA ILE A 27 0.71 7.08 10.52
C ILE A 27 -0.64 7.06 11.25
N PHE A 28 -0.81 6.13 12.18
CA PHE A 28 -2.06 5.95 12.92
C PHE A 28 -2.19 6.95 14.07
N GLU A 29 -1.08 7.41 14.62
CA GLU A 29 -1.01 8.48 15.62
C GLU A 29 -1.44 9.81 15.00
N ASP A 30 -0.90 10.15 13.84
CA ASP A 30 -1.23 11.37 13.12
C ASP A 30 -2.67 11.35 12.58
N LEU A 31 -3.18 10.18 12.16
CA LEU A 31 -4.60 10.02 11.81
C LEU A 31 -5.51 10.38 13.00
N ALA A 32 -5.17 9.91 14.19
CA ALA A 32 -5.95 10.23 15.40
C ALA A 32 -5.83 11.72 15.75
N ALA A 33 -4.63 12.30 15.69
CA ALA A 33 -4.36 13.70 15.96
C ALA A 33 -5.06 14.65 14.96
N ALA A 34 -5.28 14.22 13.72
CA ALA A 34 -6.01 14.97 12.70
C ALA A 34 -7.52 15.10 12.98
N GLY A 35 -8.01 14.58 14.11
CA GLY A 35 -9.40 14.70 14.55
C GLY A 35 -10.27 13.47 14.27
N ALA A 36 -9.66 12.32 14.09
CA ALA A 36 -10.36 11.04 13.99
C ALA A 36 -9.84 10.04 15.04
N PRO A 37 -9.91 10.34 16.35
CA PRO A 37 -9.47 9.42 17.38
C PRO A 37 -10.41 8.21 17.50
N PRO A 38 -9.93 7.05 17.99
CA PRO A 38 -10.80 5.94 18.34
C PRO A 38 -11.88 6.35 19.35
N PRO A 39 -13.09 5.78 19.26
CA PRO A 39 -13.54 4.68 18.41
C PRO A 39 -14.17 5.11 17.07
N ALA A 40 -13.53 6.02 16.31
CA ALA A 40 -14.04 6.48 15.03
C ALA A 40 -14.35 5.32 14.07
N ARG A 41 -15.36 5.53 13.20
CA ARG A 41 -15.75 4.58 12.16
C ARG A 41 -14.87 4.75 10.92
N VAL A 42 -14.17 3.70 10.54
CA VAL A 42 -13.25 3.67 9.41
C VAL A 42 -13.80 2.78 8.30
N LEU A 43 -13.84 3.30 7.08
CA LEU A 43 -13.94 2.51 5.86
C LEU A 43 -12.54 2.32 5.30
N GLU A 44 -12.01 1.11 5.32
CA GLU A 44 -10.72 0.79 4.71
C GLU A 44 -10.91 0.17 3.32
N ILE A 45 -10.30 0.78 2.29
CA ILE A 45 -10.43 0.36 0.90
C ILE A 45 -9.18 -0.40 0.47
N GLY A 46 -9.37 -1.67 0.02
CA GLY A 46 -8.28 -2.54 -0.38
C GLY A 46 -7.42 -2.94 0.82
N LEU A 47 -8.06 -3.51 1.85
CA LEU A 47 -7.39 -3.87 3.10
C LEU A 47 -6.32 -4.97 2.91
N GLY A 48 -6.32 -5.69 1.77
CA GLY A 48 -5.38 -6.77 1.49
C GLY A 48 -5.52 -7.90 2.52
N THR A 49 -4.41 -8.26 3.16
CA THR A 49 -4.39 -9.24 4.26
C THR A 49 -4.62 -8.63 5.65
N GLY A 50 -4.94 -7.33 5.72
CA GLY A 50 -5.28 -6.62 6.96
C GLY A 50 -4.09 -6.00 7.70
N LYS A 51 -2.94 -5.78 7.06
CA LYS A 51 -1.74 -5.24 7.76
C LYS A 51 -1.95 -3.87 8.40
N ALA A 52 -2.62 -2.95 7.73
CA ALA A 52 -2.97 -1.66 8.31
C ALA A 52 -4.21 -1.79 9.22
N THR A 53 -5.15 -2.67 8.85
CA THR A 53 -6.36 -2.95 9.62
C THR A 53 -6.04 -3.42 11.04
N VAL A 54 -5.07 -4.34 11.22
CA VAL A 54 -4.61 -4.78 12.56
C VAL A 54 -4.18 -3.59 13.40
N SER A 55 -3.34 -2.71 12.84
CA SER A 55 -2.85 -1.52 13.56
C SER A 55 -3.98 -0.54 13.94
N LEU A 56 -5.00 -0.40 13.10
CA LEU A 56 -6.20 0.40 13.42
C LEU A 56 -7.06 -0.30 14.48
N ALA A 57 -7.29 -1.61 14.36
CA ALA A 57 -8.12 -2.39 15.26
C ALA A 57 -7.54 -2.44 16.69
N GLU A 58 -6.21 -2.64 16.82
CA GLU A 58 -5.49 -2.59 18.09
C GLU A 58 -5.63 -1.23 18.81
N ARG A 59 -5.83 -0.15 18.04
CA ARG A 59 -6.08 1.20 18.57
C ARG A 59 -7.54 1.45 18.93
N GLY A 60 -8.44 0.51 18.65
CA GLY A 60 -9.85 0.60 19.02
C GLY A 60 -10.76 1.27 17.98
N TYR A 61 -10.35 1.36 16.73
CA TYR A 61 -11.24 1.81 15.64
C TYR A 61 -12.31 0.77 15.31
N ARG A 62 -13.47 1.23 14.83
CA ARG A 62 -14.54 0.39 14.26
C ARG A 62 -14.38 0.37 12.74
N ILE A 63 -14.06 -0.78 12.17
CA ILE A 63 -13.58 -0.87 10.79
C ILE A 63 -14.56 -1.66 9.92
N THR A 64 -14.92 -1.10 8.77
CA THR A 64 -15.46 -1.84 7.64
C THR A 64 -14.40 -1.84 6.55
N GLY A 65 -13.85 -3.01 6.26
CA GLY A 65 -12.81 -3.17 5.22
C GLY A 65 -13.41 -3.78 3.95
N ILE A 66 -13.09 -3.21 2.79
CA ILE A 66 -13.48 -3.74 1.48
C ILE A 66 -12.24 -4.28 0.78
N GLU A 67 -12.32 -5.54 0.31
CA GLU A 67 -11.26 -6.18 -0.46
C GLU A 67 -11.82 -6.88 -1.70
N LEU A 68 -11.21 -6.60 -2.85
CA LEU A 68 -11.63 -7.18 -4.13
C LEU A 68 -11.25 -8.65 -4.26
N GLY A 69 -10.07 -9.03 -3.74
CA GLY A 69 -9.50 -10.37 -3.79
C GLY A 69 -10.10 -11.27 -2.71
N ALA A 70 -10.75 -12.36 -3.10
CA ALA A 70 -11.38 -13.28 -2.15
C ALA A 70 -10.34 -14.00 -1.26
N SER A 71 -9.16 -14.35 -1.80
CA SER A 71 -8.08 -14.99 -1.06
C SER A 71 -7.42 -14.04 -0.06
N LEU A 72 -7.24 -12.77 -0.45
CA LEU A 72 -6.75 -11.72 0.43
C LEU A 72 -7.75 -11.44 1.55
N ALA A 73 -9.05 -11.30 1.23
CA ALA A 73 -10.10 -11.13 2.23
C ALA A 73 -10.17 -12.30 3.22
N ALA A 74 -10.03 -13.54 2.75
CA ALA A 74 -9.97 -14.72 3.61
C ALA A 74 -8.73 -14.73 4.53
N ALA A 75 -7.58 -14.27 4.02
CA ALA A 75 -6.38 -14.09 4.85
C ALA A 75 -6.60 -13.01 5.92
N ALA A 76 -7.19 -11.88 5.55
CA ALA A 76 -7.53 -10.83 6.49
C ALA A 76 -8.52 -11.30 7.58
N GLN A 77 -9.53 -12.11 7.23
CA GLN A 77 -10.44 -12.70 8.21
C GLN A 77 -9.71 -13.53 9.26
N ARG A 78 -8.70 -14.32 8.84
CA ARG A 78 -7.86 -15.10 9.77
C ARG A 78 -7.03 -14.19 10.67
N ASN A 79 -6.37 -13.20 10.08
CA ASN A 79 -5.48 -12.28 10.80
C ASN A 79 -6.24 -11.36 11.78
N LEU A 80 -7.53 -11.14 11.56
CA LEU A 80 -8.38 -10.24 12.34
C LEU A 80 -9.41 -10.97 13.20
N THR A 81 -9.26 -12.29 13.40
CA THR A 81 -10.19 -13.12 14.17
C THR A 81 -10.45 -12.58 15.59
N ASP A 82 -9.42 -12.03 16.24
CA ASP A 82 -9.49 -11.49 17.59
C ASP A 82 -9.97 -10.03 17.66
N HIS A 83 -10.39 -9.45 16.52
CA HIS A 83 -10.83 -8.04 16.42
C HIS A 83 -12.32 -7.93 16.02
N PRO A 84 -13.26 -8.10 16.98
CA PRO A 84 -14.70 -8.16 16.68
C PRO A 84 -15.29 -6.85 16.15
N ALA A 85 -14.58 -5.73 16.27
CA ALA A 85 -14.97 -4.43 15.73
C ALA A 85 -14.61 -4.25 14.23
N VAL A 86 -14.09 -5.31 13.58
CA VAL A 86 -13.74 -5.31 12.16
C VAL A 86 -14.76 -6.17 11.38
N THR A 87 -15.32 -5.58 10.34
CA THR A 87 -16.17 -6.27 9.34
C THR A 87 -15.48 -6.24 7.99
N ILE A 88 -15.35 -7.39 7.33
CA ILE A 88 -14.73 -7.51 6.01
C ILE A 88 -15.79 -7.80 4.95
N VAL A 89 -15.79 -7.01 3.89
CA VAL A 89 -16.65 -7.14 2.72
C VAL A 89 -15.77 -7.51 1.52
N THR A 90 -16.06 -8.65 0.89
CA THR A 90 -15.40 -9.02 -0.37
C THR A 90 -16.14 -8.40 -1.53
N GLY A 91 -15.49 -7.53 -2.29
CA GLY A 91 -16.10 -6.83 -3.43
C GLY A 91 -15.33 -5.59 -3.86
N SER A 92 -15.85 -4.94 -4.90
CA SER A 92 -15.30 -3.68 -5.43
C SER A 92 -15.83 -2.49 -4.64
N PHE A 93 -14.95 -1.57 -4.25
CA PHE A 93 -15.38 -0.31 -3.65
C PHE A 93 -16.28 0.50 -4.60
N GLU A 94 -16.01 0.43 -5.89
CA GLU A 94 -16.76 1.16 -6.90
C GLU A 94 -18.23 0.70 -6.98
N GLU A 95 -18.53 -0.57 -6.69
CA GLU A 95 -19.86 -1.17 -6.81
C GLU A 95 -20.56 -1.37 -5.45
N TRP A 96 -19.81 -1.30 -4.34
CA TRP A 96 -20.37 -1.55 -3.02
C TRP A 96 -21.39 -0.47 -2.62
N THR A 97 -22.56 -0.89 -2.15
CA THR A 97 -23.59 0.02 -1.67
C THR A 97 -23.14 0.68 -0.35
N LEU A 98 -22.98 1.99 -0.35
CA LEU A 98 -22.62 2.74 0.84
C LEU A 98 -23.73 2.63 1.89
N PRO A 99 -23.39 2.44 3.17
CA PRO A 99 -24.38 2.42 4.26
C PRO A 99 -24.98 3.81 4.49
N GLU A 100 -26.17 3.86 5.10
CA GLU A 100 -26.82 5.13 5.45
C GLU A 100 -25.99 5.93 6.47
N GLU A 101 -25.38 5.26 7.42
CA GLU A 101 -24.53 5.88 8.42
C GLU A 101 -23.13 6.13 7.84
N PRO A 102 -22.70 7.41 7.67
CA PRO A 102 -21.43 7.74 7.05
C PRO A 102 -20.24 7.41 7.97
N PHE A 103 -19.06 7.33 7.39
CA PHE A 103 -17.80 7.08 8.11
C PHE A 103 -17.15 8.39 8.58
N ASP A 104 -16.36 8.28 9.64
CA ASP A 104 -15.47 9.35 10.12
C ASP A 104 -14.22 9.44 9.26
N VAL A 105 -13.74 8.28 8.79
CA VAL A 105 -12.52 8.13 7.98
C VAL A 105 -12.78 7.18 6.81
N VAL A 106 -12.33 7.57 5.63
CA VAL A 106 -12.02 6.66 4.52
C VAL A 106 -10.51 6.51 4.49
N PHE A 107 -10.03 5.29 4.70
CA PHE A 107 -8.62 4.95 4.77
C PHE A 107 -8.22 4.04 3.60
N ALA A 108 -7.07 4.29 2.98
CA ALA A 108 -6.54 3.43 1.92
C ALA A 108 -5.01 3.38 1.98
N ALA A 109 -4.46 2.23 2.40
CA ALA A 109 -3.02 2.05 2.51
C ALA A 109 -2.47 1.29 1.29
N THR A 110 -1.71 1.97 0.43
CA THR A 110 -1.13 1.46 -0.82
C THR A 110 -2.14 0.84 -1.80
N SER A 111 -3.40 1.23 -1.68
CA SER A 111 -4.52 0.70 -2.47
C SER A 111 -5.27 1.76 -3.28
N PHE A 112 -5.25 3.05 -2.88
CA PHE A 112 -6.04 4.11 -3.48
C PHE A 112 -5.80 4.30 -4.99
N HIS A 113 -4.57 4.13 -5.44
CA HIS A 113 -4.19 4.23 -6.86
C HIS A 113 -4.76 3.12 -7.75
N TRP A 114 -5.28 2.05 -7.16
CA TRP A 114 -5.94 0.96 -7.88
C TRP A 114 -7.41 1.24 -8.18
N ILE A 115 -8.06 2.17 -7.46
CA ILE A 115 -9.45 2.55 -7.65
C ILE A 115 -9.57 3.43 -8.88
N ASP A 116 -10.69 3.36 -9.59
CA ASP A 116 -10.95 4.19 -10.76
C ASP A 116 -10.78 5.69 -10.45
N PRO A 117 -9.81 6.37 -11.10
CA PRO A 117 -9.55 7.80 -10.87
C PRO A 117 -10.79 8.70 -11.07
N ALA A 118 -11.72 8.30 -11.97
CA ALA A 118 -12.91 9.07 -12.23
C ALA A 118 -13.88 9.11 -11.04
N THR A 119 -13.80 8.12 -10.14
CA THR A 119 -14.78 7.93 -9.07
C THR A 119 -14.19 7.93 -7.67
N ARG A 120 -12.91 7.59 -7.50
CA ARG A 120 -12.32 7.35 -6.19
C ARG A 120 -12.44 8.51 -5.21
N VAL A 121 -12.26 9.75 -5.66
CA VAL A 121 -12.35 10.95 -4.79
C VAL A 121 -13.81 11.26 -4.44
N SER A 122 -14.70 11.32 -5.44
CA SER A 122 -16.12 11.64 -5.23
C SER A 122 -16.79 10.58 -4.35
N ARG A 123 -16.54 9.30 -4.63
CA ARG A 123 -17.12 8.20 -3.87
C ARG A 123 -16.59 8.13 -2.44
N SER A 124 -15.31 8.47 -2.21
CA SER A 124 -14.78 8.62 -0.86
C SER A 124 -15.46 9.75 -0.10
N ALA A 125 -15.75 10.87 -0.77
CA ALA A 125 -16.54 11.94 -0.17
C ALA A 125 -17.96 11.49 0.19
N ASP A 126 -18.64 10.72 -0.69
CA ASP A 126 -19.99 10.21 -0.42
C ASP A 126 -20.03 9.26 0.79
N ALA A 127 -18.98 8.49 1.02
CA ALA A 127 -18.85 7.60 2.17
C ALA A 127 -18.60 8.33 3.50
N LEU A 128 -18.03 9.53 3.47
CA LEU A 128 -17.66 10.29 4.66
C LEU A 128 -18.81 11.17 5.19
N ARG A 129 -18.87 11.41 6.50
CA ARG A 129 -19.61 12.55 7.03
C ARG A 129 -18.94 13.89 6.67
N ILE A 130 -19.66 14.98 6.73
CA ILE A 130 -19.06 16.33 6.65
C ILE A 130 -18.04 16.48 7.79
N GLY A 131 -16.85 16.99 7.48
CA GLY A 131 -15.74 17.08 8.42
C GLY A 131 -14.96 15.78 8.61
N GLY A 132 -15.38 14.66 8.00
CA GLY A 132 -14.63 13.40 8.00
C GLY A 132 -13.34 13.48 7.17
N LEU A 133 -12.47 12.50 7.32
CA LEU A 133 -11.14 12.48 6.71
C LEU A 133 -11.03 11.41 5.61
N LEU A 134 -10.53 11.82 4.45
CA LEU A 134 -9.90 10.90 3.50
C LEU A 134 -8.42 10.79 3.87
N ALA A 135 -7.97 9.60 4.25
CA ALA A 135 -6.61 9.30 4.65
C ALA A 135 -6.02 8.25 3.68
N THR A 136 -5.01 8.61 2.91
CA THR A 136 -4.35 7.67 2.02
C THR A 136 -2.87 7.53 2.36
N VAL A 137 -2.35 6.31 2.30
CA VAL A 137 -0.92 6.05 2.51
C VAL A 137 -0.31 5.57 1.20
N ALA A 138 0.70 6.29 0.71
CA ALA A 138 1.59 5.85 -0.35
C ALA A 138 2.90 5.36 0.26
N THR A 139 3.51 4.33 -0.34
CA THR A 139 4.82 3.83 0.09
C THR A 139 5.75 3.78 -1.12
N HIS A 140 6.85 4.50 -1.04
CA HIS A 140 7.87 4.61 -2.07
C HIS A 140 9.15 3.90 -1.64
N HIS A 141 9.82 3.26 -2.59
CA HIS A 141 11.21 2.85 -2.43
C HIS A 141 12.08 4.05 -2.76
N ILE A 142 12.85 4.52 -1.80
CA ILE A 142 13.68 5.72 -1.93
C ILE A 142 15.16 5.40 -1.80
N LYS A 143 16.01 6.37 -2.13
CA LYS A 143 17.45 6.31 -1.97
C LYS A 143 17.82 6.08 -0.51
N GLY A 144 18.71 5.12 -0.26
CA GLY A 144 19.19 4.73 1.08
C GLY A 144 19.25 3.21 1.23
N GLY A 145 19.54 2.76 2.46
CA GLY A 145 19.80 1.35 2.74
C GLY A 145 21.03 0.82 1.99
N THR A 146 20.93 -0.35 1.38
CA THR A 146 22.03 -0.96 0.63
C THR A 146 22.06 -0.44 -0.82
N GLU A 147 22.38 0.87 -1.00
CA GLU A 147 22.33 1.56 -2.31
C GLU A 147 23.15 0.86 -3.40
N VAL A 148 24.32 0.31 -3.04
CA VAL A 148 25.20 -0.40 -3.99
C VAL A 148 24.49 -1.62 -4.60
N PHE A 149 23.76 -2.37 -3.78
CA PHE A 149 22.91 -3.47 -4.24
C PHE A 149 21.88 -2.99 -5.25
N PHE A 150 21.10 -1.94 -4.93
CA PHE A 150 20.04 -1.47 -5.80
C PHE A 150 20.57 -0.92 -7.14
N ALA A 151 21.75 -0.29 -7.12
CA ALA A 151 22.41 0.16 -8.33
C ALA A 151 22.90 -1.03 -9.21
N ALA A 152 23.34 -2.13 -8.60
CA ALA A 152 23.72 -3.35 -9.33
C ALA A 152 22.48 -4.12 -9.83
N ALA A 153 21.44 -4.26 -8.99
CA ALA A 153 20.19 -4.91 -9.34
C ALA A 153 19.48 -4.24 -10.52
N GLN A 154 19.60 -2.90 -10.68
CA GLN A 154 19.04 -2.17 -11.82
C GLN A 154 19.49 -2.75 -13.17
N ARG A 155 20.76 -3.20 -13.30
CA ARG A 155 21.29 -3.82 -14.53
C ARG A 155 20.60 -5.15 -14.84
N LEU A 156 20.19 -5.89 -13.80
CA LEU A 156 19.44 -7.14 -13.98
C LEU A 156 18.01 -6.85 -14.45
N TYR A 157 17.35 -5.83 -13.89
CA TYR A 157 16.04 -5.38 -14.36
C TYR A 157 16.11 -4.93 -15.82
N GLU A 158 17.06 -4.09 -16.20
CA GLU A 158 17.25 -3.64 -17.59
C GLU A 158 17.49 -4.80 -18.56
N ARG A 159 18.16 -5.86 -18.10
CA ARG A 159 18.44 -7.04 -18.91
C ARG A 159 17.23 -7.96 -19.11
N TYR A 160 16.42 -8.15 -18.08
CA TYR A 160 15.37 -9.18 -18.06
C TYR A 160 13.94 -8.62 -18.13
N ASP A 161 13.73 -7.33 -17.85
CA ASP A 161 12.44 -6.67 -18.02
C ASP A 161 12.58 -5.45 -18.95
N PRO A 162 12.23 -5.60 -20.25
CA PRO A 162 12.35 -4.52 -21.22
C PRO A 162 11.47 -3.28 -20.93
N ARG A 163 10.56 -3.39 -19.96
CA ARG A 163 9.74 -2.24 -19.50
C ARG A 163 10.50 -1.36 -18.51
N THR A 164 11.65 -1.82 -18.02
CA THR A 164 12.47 -1.06 -17.06
C THR A 164 13.15 0.13 -17.77
N PRO A 165 12.91 1.37 -17.33
CA PRO A 165 13.61 2.53 -17.87
C PRO A 165 15.13 2.39 -17.65
N PRO A 166 15.96 2.73 -18.67
CA PRO A 166 17.39 2.66 -18.54
C PRO A 166 17.91 3.68 -17.52
N ASN A 167 18.92 3.28 -16.76
CA ASN A 167 19.58 4.14 -15.77
C ASN A 167 18.64 4.69 -14.66
N LEU A 168 17.55 4.02 -14.39
CA LEU A 168 16.67 4.38 -13.26
C LEU A 168 17.48 4.42 -11.97
N ARG A 169 17.29 5.46 -11.17
CA ARG A 169 17.91 5.62 -9.85
C ARG A 169 16.85 5.90 -8.81
N LEU A 170 17.11 5.44 -7.61
CA LEU A 170 16.28 5.80 -6.46
C LEU A 170 16.50 7.26 -6.09
N GLU A 171 15.43 7.97 -5.89
CA GLU A 171 15.44 9.37 -5.48
C GLU A 171 15.39 9.50 -3.96
N PRO A 172 15.98 10.53 -3.36
CA PRO A 172 15.82 10.83 -1.94
C PRO A 172 14.38 11.26 -1.65
N ALA A 173 13.94 11.11 -0.40
CA ALA A 173 12.57 11.41 0.02
C ALA A 173 12.11 12.84 -0.37
N ARG A 174 13.01 13.83 -0.27
CA ARG A 174 12.71 15.24 -0.58
C ARG A 174 12.33 15.48 -2.05
N ASP A 175 12.77 14.61 -2.98
CA ASP A 175 12.55 14.76 -4.42
C ASP A 175 11.30 13.99 -4.88
N ILE A 176 10.66 13.20 -4.00
CA ILE A 176 9.36 12.57 -4.28
C ILE A 176 8.26 13.64 -4.18
N PRO A 177 7.52 13.92 -5.27
CA PRO A 177 6.47 14.93 -5.25
C PRO A 177 5.27 14.45 -4.39
N HIS A 178 4.53 15.39 -3.82
CA HIS A 178 3.23 15.10 -3.21
C HIS A 178 2.19 14.82 -4.29
N ASP A 179 1.33 13.84 -4.05
CA ASP A 179 0.18 13.53 -4.92
C ASP A 179 -1.09 14.18 -4.36
N ASP A 180 -1.32 15.45 -4.71
CA ASP A 180 -2.46 16.24 -4.27
C ASP A 180 -3.44 16.65 -5.39
N ALA A 181 -3.07 16.46 -6.65
CA ALA A 181 -3.77 17.03 -7.81
C ALA A 181 -5.28 16.66 -7.84
N GLU A 182 -5.64 15.44 -7.54
CA GLU A 182 -7.04 15.00 -7.55
C GLU A 182 -7.85 15.62 -6.40
N ILE A 183 -7.24 15.75 -5.24
CA ILE A 183 -7.86 16.38 -4.07
C ILE A 183 -8.01 17.89 -4.31
N ALA A 184 -6.96 18.53 -4.82
CA ALA A 184 -6.97 19.95 -5.15
C ALA A 184 -7.99 20.32 -6.25
N ALA A 185 -8.26 19.39 -7.17
CA ALA A 185 -9.28 19.56 -8.21
C ALA A 185 -10.72 19.31 -7.73
N SER A 186 -10.89 18.75 -6.52
CA SER A 186 -12.20 18.40 -5.96
C SER A 186 -12.76 19.57 -5.13
N ASP A 187 -14.04 19.92 -5.35
CA ASP A 187 -14.76 20.88 -4.50
C ASP A 187 -15.31 20.24 -3.21
N ARG A 188 -15.12 18.91 -3.05
CA ARG A 188 -15.63 18.13 -1.91
C ARG A 188 -14.66 18.11 -0.72
N PHE A 189 -13.38 18.34 -0.96
CA PHE A 189 -12.32 18.31 0.06
C PHE A 189 -11.62 19.64 0.20
N GLY A 190 -11.16 19.93 1.44
CA GLY A 190 -10.21 21.00 1.71
C GLY A 190 -8.80 20.63 1.25
N PRO A 191 -7.81 21.53 1.45
CA PRO A 191 -6.42 21.26 1.14
C PRO A 191 -5.93 19.97 1.81
N ALA A 192 -5.09 19.22 1.11
CA ALA A 192 -4.44 18.04 1.66
C ALA A 192 -3.26 18.43 2.57
N ASP A 193 -3.11 17.71 3.67
CA ASP A 193 -1.97 17.74 4.56
C ASP A 193 -1.14 16.47 4.39
N PHE A 194 0.19 16.55 4.51
CA PHE A 194 1.10 15.45 4.22
C PHE A 194 2.07 15.23 5.37
N HIS A 195 2.14 13.98 5.85
CA HIS A 195 3.10 13.53 6.84
C HIS A 195 3.99 12.45 6.25
N ARG A 196 5.31 12.57 6.41
CA ARG A 196 6.30 11.70 5.77
C ARG A 196 7.16 10.98 6.79
N TYR A 197 7.34 9.67 6.58
CA TYR A 197 8.09 8.79 7.47
C TYR A 197 9.08 7.98 6.64
N GLU A 198 10.38 8.22 6.86
CA GLU A 198 11.43 7.38 6.30
C GLU A 198 11.74 6.23 7.27
N TRP A 199 11.86 5.03 6.74
CA TRP A 199 12.15 3.85 7.55
C TRP A 199 12.85 2.78 6.72
N ASP A 200 13.59 1.88 7.41
CA ASP A 200 14.37 0.83 6.80
C ASP A 200 13.77 -0.55 7.12
N ALA A 201 13.78 -1.43 6.12
CA ALA A 201 13.47 -2.84 6.28
C ALA A 201 14.66 -3.69 5.79
N ALA A 202 15.12 -4.58 6.65
CA ALA A 202 16.16 -5.55 6.31
C ALA A 202 15.51 -6.83 5.78
N TYR A 203 16.11 -7.42 4.74
CA TYR A 203 15.64 -8.64 4.10
C TYR A 203 16.80 -9.61 3.93
N THR A 204 16.58 -10.87 4.24
CA THR A 204 17.39 -11.97 3.74
C THR A 204 17.13 -12.17 2.24
N THR A 205 17.96 -12.96 1.59
CA THR A 205 17.77 -13.29 0.16
C THR A 205 16.38 -13.85 -0.10
N SER A 206 15.93 -14.84 0.67
CA SER A 206 14.61 -15.46 0.48
C SER A 206 13.47 -14.48 0.70
N GLU A 207 13.53 -13.67 1.76
CA GLU A 207 12.52 -12.65 2.06
C GLU A 207 12.42 -11.58 0.96
N TYR A 208 13.58 -11.16 0.40
CA TYR A 208 13.57 -10.19 -0.68
C TYR A 208 13.02 -10.75 -1.98
N LEU A 209 13.36 -12.00 -2.34
CA LEU A 209 12.78 -12.70 -3.51
C LEU A 209 11.28 -12.90 -3.34
N ASP A 210 10.81 -13.28 -2.16
CA ASP A 210 9.38 -13.37 -1.84
C ASP A 210 8.69 -12.01 -1.99
N LEU A 211 9.31 -10.92 -1.51
CA LEU A 211 8.80 -9.56 -1.70
C LEU A 211 8.65 -9.21 -3.18
N LEU A 212 9.65 -9.50 -4.02
CA LEU A 212 9.60 -9.23 -5.46
C LEU A 212 8.45 -9.99 -6.14
N LEU A 213 8.20 -11.23 -5.73
CA LEU A 213 7.09 -12.04 -6.21
C LEU A 213 5.71 -11.53 -5.78
N THR A 214 5.62 -10.54 -4.88
CA THR A 214 4.37 -9.85 -4.55
C THR A 214 4.12 -8.62 -5.43
N TYR A 215 5.07 -8.18 -6.25
CA TYR A 215 4.87 -7.04 -7.14
C TYR A 215 4.21 -7.47 -8.46
N SER A 216 3.18 -6.73 -8.88
CA SER A 216 2.47 -6.99 -10.15
C SER A 216 3.40 -6.96 -11.36
N THR A 217 4.40 -6.07 -11.36
CA THR A 217 5.42 -5.98 -12.42
C THR A 217 6.24 -7.25 -12.55
N THR A 218 6.73 -7.80 -11.44
CA THR A 218 7.51 -9.06 -11.44
C THR A 218 6.63 -10.24 -11.83
N ARG A 219 5.41 -10.32 -11.30
CA ARG A 219 4.46 -11.43 -11.58
C ARG A 219 4.01 -11.46 -13.04
N SER A 220 3.89 -10.30 -13.69
CA SER A 220 3.50 -10.19 -15.10
C SER A 220 4.64 -10.47 -16.09
N MET A 221 5.85 -10.75 -15.61
CA MET A 221 6.97 -11.14 -16.47
C MET A 221 6.77 -12.55 -17.03
N PRO A 222 7.25 -12.84 -18.27
CA PRO A 222 7.35 -14.20 -18.74
C PRO A 222 8.22 -15.05 -17.80
N ARG A 223 7.86 -16.32 -17.62
CA ARG A 223 8.50 -17.20 -16.62
C ARG A 223 10.02 -17.32 -16.76
N PRO A 224 10.62 -17.50 -17.98
CA PRO A 224 12.06 -17.59 -18.11
C PRO A 224 12.80 -16.33 -17.65
N GLU A 225 12.31 -15.14 -18.03
CA GLU A 225 12.88 -13.86 -17.67
C GLU A 225 12.70 -13.57 -16.17
N GLN A 226 11.54 -13.90 -15.61
CA GLN A 226 11.28 -13.80 -14.17
C GLN A 226 12.27 -14.65 -13.38
N SER A 227 12.44 -15.95 -13.74
CA SER A 227 13.38 -16.84 -13.06
C SER A 227 14.81 -16.30 -13.15
N ALA A 228 15.25 -15.91 -14.35
CA ALA A 228 16.60 -15.38 -14.56
C ALA A 228 16.87 -14.09 -13.75
N LEU A 229 15.86 -13.20 -13.64
CA LEU A 229 15.93 -12.00 -12.81
C LEU A 229 16.09 -12.37 -11.33
N LEU A 230 15.23 -13.24 -10.83
CA LEU A 230 15.23 -13.65 -9.40
C LEU A 230 16.51 -14.38 -9.04
N ASP A 231 17.00 -15.30 -9.89
CA ASP A 231 18.26 -16.02 -9.70
C ASP A 231 19.45 -15.05 -9.69
N GLY A 232 19.44 -14.05 -10.58
CA GLY A 232 20.48 -13.01 -10.63
C GLY A 232 20.50 -12.15 -9.38
N ILE A 233 19.32 -11.73 -8.90
CA ILE A 233 19.17 -10.94 -7.68
C ILE A 233 19.59 -11.76 -6.46
N GLY A 234 19.16 -13.02 -6.36
CA GLY A 234 19.56 -13.91 -5.27
C GLY A 234 21.07 -14.07 -5.16
N ARG A 235 21.75 -14.40 -6.28
CA ARG A 235 23.23 -14.47 -6.31
C ARG A 235 23.88 -13.16 -5.90
N LEU A 236 23.39 -12.03 -6.39
CA LEU A 236 23.94 -10.71 -6.05
C LEU A 236 23.86 -10.46 -4.53
N ILE A 237 22.74 -10.81 -3.88
CA ILE A 237 22.60 -10.67 -2.42
C ILE A 237 23.54 -11.61 -1.69
N ASP A 238 23.63 -12.88 -2.09
CA ASP A 238 24.41 -13.88 -1.38
C ASP A 238 25.92 -13.65 -1.52
N GLU A 239 26.39 -13.39 -2.75
CA GLU A 239 27.81 -13.29 -3.07
C GLU A 239 28.43 -11.94 -2.70
N GLU A 240 27.67 -10.83 -2.88
CA GLU A 240 28.22 -9.47 -2.72
C GLU A 240 27.72 -8.75 -1.46
N HIS A 241 26.62 -9.25 -0.82
CA HIS A 241 26.01 -8.58 0.33
C HIS A 241 25.81 -9.51 1.54
N GLY A 242 26.45 -10.68 1.57
CA GLY A 242 26.43 -11.60 2.71
C GLY A 242 25.03 -12.12 3.06
N GLY A 243 24.15 -12.31 2.05
CA GLY A 243 22.82 -12.86 2.22
C GLY A 243 21.79 -11.87 2.82
N ARG A 244 22.09 -10.57 2.87
CA ARG A 244 21.18 -9.57 3.49
C ARG A 244 21.30 -8.20 2.84
N ILE A 245 20.15 -7.54 2.67
CA ILE A 245 20.07 -6.16 2.20
C ILE A 245 19.10 -5.34 3.06
N VAL A 246 19.26 -4.02 3.02
CA VAL A 246 18.36 -3.06 3.65
C VAL A 246 17.71 -2.22 2.57
N LYS A 247 16.39 -2.16 2.57
CA LYS A 247 15.59 -1.32 1.69
C LYS A 247 15.02 -0.14 2.46
N ARG A 248 15.25 1.08 1.96
CA ARG A 248 14.69 2.30 2.55
C ARG A 248 13.37 2.65 1.89
N TYR A 249 12.39 2.95 2.72
CA TYR A 249 11.06 3.35 2.32
C TYR A 249 10.74 4.77 2.79
N LEU A 250 9.90 5.44 2.02
CA LEU A 250 9.15 6.60 2.42
C LEU A 250 7.67 6.20 2.45
N SER A 251 7.04 6.25 3.62
CA SER A 251 5.59 6.22 3.72
C SER A 251 5.07 7.66 3.83
N GLU A 252 4.15 8.03 2.96
CA GLU A 252 3.49 9.33 2.98
C GLU A 252 2.02 9.17 3.31
N LEU A 253 1.58 9.73 4.43
CA LEU A 253 0.18 9.87 4.79
C LEU A 253 -0.35 11.19 4.22
N ARG A 254 -1.36 11.12 3.38
CA ARG A 254 -2.13 12.26 2.88
C ARG A 254 -3.47 12.32 3.59
N LEU A 255 -3.80 13.45 4.18
CA LEU A 255 -5.05 13.72 4.89
C LEU A 255 -5.82 14.83 4.20
N ALA A 256 -7.08 14.61 3.86
CA ALA A 256 -7.95 15.65 3.30
C ALA A 256 -9.31 15.61 4.00
N ARG A 257 -9.80 16.77 4.44
CA ARG A 257 -11.07 16.89 5.17
C ARG A 257 -12.23 17.12 4.21
N ARG A 258 -13.31 16.33 4.34
CA ARG A 258 -14.56 16.57 3.59
C ARG A 258 -15.19 17.90 4.04
N ILE A 259 -15.45 18.81 3.09
CA ILE A 259 -16.05 20.13 3.33
C ILE A 259 -17.47 20.27 2.78
N ARG A 260 -17.84 19.41 1.80
CA ARG A 260 -19.19 19.37 1.18
C ARG A 260 -19.69 17.95 0.93
#